data_cc0717fcde293d45c94825023aed6fd4
#
_entry.id   cc0717fcde293d45c94825023aed6fd4
#
_cell.length_a   1.000
_cell.length_b   1.000
_cell.length_c   1.000
_cell.angle_alpha   90.00
_cell.angle_beta   90.00
_cell.angle_gamma   90.00
#
_symmetry.space_group_name_H-M   'P 1'
#
loop_
_entity.id
_entity.type
_entity.pdbx_description
1 polymer ?
#
loop_
_entity_poly.entity_id
_entity_poly.type
_entity_poly.pdbx_seq_one_letter_code
_entity_poly.pdbx_strand_id
1 'polypeptide(L)'
;PNPKVAGKGAGILRAAGVQVDEDFMRKECDSLNPIFFHYITSRTPYVIMKYAMTADGKIATKTGASKWVTGEASRMEVQRLRHRCMGIMVGIGTVLADDPMLNVRLSEGNSPVRIICDSHLRIPLDSQICQTAKQYPTVVAYVPERESCIKDSCQEVYRQEKVCKLEQLGVRALPVSDRNGQVDLRK
;
A
#
# COMPACT_ATOMS: atom_id res chain seq x y z
N PRO A 1 -16.92 -19.04 4.31
CA PRO A 1 -17.23 -17.66 3.85
C PRO A 1 -17.17 -17.51 2.33
N ASN A 2 -16.38 -18.33 1.60
CA ASN A 2 -16.38 -18.26 0.13
C ASN A 2 -17.62 -19.00 -0.44
N PRO A 3 -18.61 -18.32 -1.02
CA PRO A 3 -19.85 -18.94 -1.52
C PRO A 3 -19.61 -19.91 -2.67
N LYS A 4 -18.49 -19.82 -3.38
CA LYS A 4 -18.15 -20.76 -4.46
C LYS A 4 -17.75 -22.15 -3.96
N VAL A 5 -17.31 -22.27 -2.71
CA VAL A 5 -16.75 -23.49 -2.10
C VAL A 5 -17.56 -23.94 -0.88
N ALA A 6 -18.24 -23.03 -0.20
CA ALA A 6 -18.90 -23.26 1.08
C ALA A 6 -19.80 -24.51 1.09
N GLY A 7 -19.54 -25.43 2.01
CA GLY A 7 -20.35 -26.63 2.26
C GLY A 7 -20.17 -27.78 1.25
N LYS A 8 -19.63 -27.53 0.06
CA LYS A 8 -19.51 -28.57 -0.98
C LYS A 8 -18.64 -29.75 -0.57
N GLY A 9 -17.48 -29.47 0.07
CA GLY A 9 -16.57 -30.50 0.55
C GLY A 9 -17.21 -31.40 1.63
N ALA A 10 -17.87 -30.80 2.60
CA ALA A 10 -18.60 -31.52 3.64
C ALA A 10 -19.72 -32.38 3.06
N GLY A 11 -20.46 -31.86 2.07
CA GLY A 11 -21.49 -32.62 1.36
C GLY A 11 -20.95 -33.84 0.64
N ILE A 12 -19.80 -33.72 -0.06
CA ILE A 12 -19.16 -34.86 -0.76
C ILE A 12 -18.71 -35.91 0.27
N LEU A 13 -18.11 -35.54 1.36
CA LEU A 13 -17.66 -36.47 2.39
C LEU A 13 -18.82 -37.21 3.06
N ARG A 14 -19.90 -36.51 3.38
CA ARG A 14 -21.11 -37.14 3.94
C ARG A 14 -21.76 -38.11 2.96
N ALA A 15 -21.81 -37.76 1.68
CA ALA A 15 -22.32 -38.66 0.64
C ALA A 15 -21.47 -39.94 0.50
N ALA A 16 -20.18 -39.88 0.82
CA ALA A 16 -19.26 -41.00 0.87
C ALA A 16 -19.31 -41.78 2.20
N GLY A 17 -20.25 -41.49 3.10
CA GLY A 17 -20.39 -42.15 4.41
C GLY A 17 -19.44 -41.69 5.50
N VAL A 18 -18.70 -40.60 5.28
CA VAL A 18 -17.77 -40.03 6.29
C VAL A 18 -18.53 -39.11 7.23
N GLN A 19 -18.35 -39.32 8.54
CA GLN A 19 -18.87 -38.40 9.53
C GLN A 19 -18.10 -37.09 9.46
N VAL A 20 -18.83 -35.97 9.36
CA VAL A 20 -18.23 -34.62 9.21
C VAL A 20 -18.80 -33.70 10.27
N ASP A 21 -17.94 -33.22 11.17
CA ASP A 21 -18.24 -32.20 12.14
C ASP A 21 -17.78 -30.83 11.57
N GLU A 22 -18.72 -29.92 11.39
CA GLU A 22 -18.47 -28.58 10.85
C GLU A 22 -18.42 -27.57 12.01
N ASP A 23 -17.75 -26.46 11.74
CA ASP A 23 -17.61 -25.31 12.66
C ASP A 23 -16.88 -25.61 13.99
N PHE A 24 -16.21 -26.77 14.09
CA PHE A 24 -15.33 -27.06 15.22
C PHE A 24 -14.18 -26.04 15.29
N MET A 25 -14.01 -25.40 16.46
CA MET A 25 -13.01 -24.34 16.70
C MET A 25 -13.01 -23.25 15.62
N ARG A 26 -14.18 -22.86 15.13
CA ARG A 26 -14.32 -21.91 14.02
C ARG A 26 -13.61 -20.59 14.28
N LYS A 27 -13.73 -20.01 15.47
CA LYS A 27 -13.11 -18.71 15.81
C LYS A 27 -11.59 -18.78 15.73
N GLU A 28 -11.02 -19.85 16.24
CA GLU A 28 -9.58 -20.11 16.21
C GLU A 28 -9.08 -20.31 14.77
N CYS A 29 -9.80 -21.10 13.97
CA CYS A 29 -9.51 -21.32 12.57
C CYS A 29 -9.60 -20.02 11.75
N ASP A 30 -10.64 -19.22 11.96
CA ASP A 30 -10.81 -17.94 11.26
C ASP A 30 -9.68 -16.95 11.64
N SER A 31 -9.16 -17.01 12.88
CA SER A 31 -8.05 -16.15 13.33
C SER A 31 -6.71 -16.45 12.68
N LEU A 32 -6.52 -17.64 12.10
CA LEU A 32 -5.29 -18.02 11.40
C LEU A 32 -5.12 -17.29 10.05
N ASN A 33 -6.21 -16.89 9.41
CA ASN A 33 -6.19 -16.29 8.08
C ASN A 33 -7.03 -15.00 7.97
N PRO A 34 -6.81 -13.98 8.82
CA PRO A 34 -7.65 -12.80 8.88
C PRO A 34 -7.65 -12.00 7.56
N ILE A 35 -6.53 -11.97 6.84
CA ILE A 35 -6.40 -11.29 5.55
C ILE A 35 -7.30 -11.93 4.50
N PHE A 36 -7.26 -13.28 4.41
CA PHE A 36 -8.10 -14.02 3.47
C PHE A 36 -9.59 -13.82 3.79
N PHE A 37 -9.99 -13.96 5.06
CA PHE A 37 -11.39 -13.83 5.44
C PHE A 37 -11.90 -12.40 5.25
N HIS A 38 -11.09 -11.39 5.54
CA HIS A 38 -11.44 -10.01 5.24
C HIS A 38 -11.71 -9.83 3.74
N TYR A 39 -10.77 -10.23 2.88
CA TYR A 39 -10.92 -10.03 1.43
C TYR A 39 -12.10 -10.80 0.84
N ILE A 40 -12.31 -12.07 1.24
CA ILE A 40 -13.36 -12.88 0.66
C ILE A 40 -14.77 -12.41 1.03
N THR A 41 -14.92 -11.73 2.17
CA THR A 41 -16.19 -11.18 2.66
C THR A 41 -16.43 -9.74 2.21
N SER A 42 -15.42 -8.87 2.31
CA SER A 42 -15.57 -7.43 2.04
C SER A 42 -15.19 -7.02 0.61
N ARG A 43 -14.37 -7.82 -0.08
CA ARG A 43 -13.76 -7.50 -1.38
C ARG A 43 -12.89 -6.23 -1.35
N THR A 44 -12.45 -5.83 -0.18
CA THR A 44 -11.53 -4.70 0.02
C THR A 44 -10.17 -5.19 0.51
N PRO A 45 -9.08 -4.45 0.26
CA PRO A 45 -7.78 -4.80 0.81
C PRO A 45 -7.79 -4.82 2.33
N TYR A 46 -7.05 -5.76 2.93
CA TYR A 46 -6.76 -5.72 4.37
C TYR A 46 -5.65 -4.70 4.61
N VAL A 47 -5.98 -3.61 5.31
CA VAL A 47 -5.05 -2.51 5.53
C VAL A 47 -4.37 -2.63 6.89
N ILE A 48 -3.04 -2.62 6.90
CA ILE A 48 -2.22 -2.56 8.11
C ILE A 48 -1.63 -1.16 8.22
N MET A 49 -2.03 -0.40 9.22
CA MET A 49 -1.43 0.90 9.51
C MET A 49 -0.20 0.73 10.40
N LYS A 50 0.99 1.13 9.90
CA LYS A 50 2.25 1.09 10.62
C LYS A 50 2.78 2.49 10.87
N TYR A 51 3.07 2.80 12.09
CA TYR A 51 3.77 4.02 12.48
C TYR A 51 4.81 3.71 13.57
N ALA A 52 5.82 4.58 13.70
CA ALA A 52 6.77 4.55 14.81
C ALA A 52 6.54 5.79 15.68
N MET A 53 6.38 5.60 16.98
CA MET A 53 6.18 6.70 17.92
C MET A 53 6.89 6.41 19.22
N THR A 54 7.22 7.46 19.95
CA THR A 54 7.70 7.40 21.32
C THR A 54 6.58 7.01 22.29
N ALA A 55 6.91 6.67 23.53
CA ALA A 55 5.93 6.30 24.55
C ALA A 55 4.88 7.40 24.83
N ASP A 56 5.25 8.67 24.61
CA ASP A 56 4.37 9.82 24.71
C ASP A 56 3.67 10.20 23.37
N GLY A 57 3.70 9.30 22.39
CA GLY A 57 2.95 9.45 21.14
C GLY A 57 3.56 10.40 20.10
N LYS A 58 4.84 10.74 20.20
CA LYS A 58 5.51 11.61 19.23
C LYS A 58 6.13 10.78 18.10
N ILE A 59 5.95 11.22 16.86
CA ILE A 59 6.51 10.58 15.65
C ILE A 59 7.84 11.20 15.21
N ALA A 60 8.13 12.41 15.67
CA ALA A 60 9.36 13.16 15.41
C ALA A 60 9.62 14.18 16.53
N THR A 61 10.84 14.72 16.62
CA THR A 61 11.18 15.86 17.45
C THR A 61 10.56 17.16 16.89
N LYS A 62 10.64 18.26 17.66
CA LYS A 62 10.22 19.59 17.18
C LYS A 62 11.01 20.05 15.95
N THR A 63 12.23 19.56 15.77
CA THR A 63 13.10 19.85 14.61
C THR A 63 12.86 18.91 13.43
N GLY A 64 11.91 17.98 13.52
CA GLY A 64 11.59 17.00 12.46
C GLY A 64 12.46 15.74 12.46
N ALA A 65 13.42 15.60 13.40
CA ALA A 65 14.23 14.40 13.47
C ALA A 65 13.39 13.18 13.94
N SER A 66 13.39 12.10 13.15
CA SER A 66 12.60 10.88 13.39
C SER A 66 13.44 9.59 13.44
N LYS A 67 14.73 9.67 13.22
CA LYS A 67 15.68 8.53 13.22
C LYS A 67 16.46 8.51 14.54
N TRP A 68 16.43 7.46 15.34
CA TRP A 68 15.66 6.21 15.27
C TRP A 68 14.70 6.19 16.45
N VAL A 69 13.39 6.13 16.19
CA VAL A 69 12.36 6.10 17.25
C VAL A 69 12.23 4.68 17.84
N THR A 70 12.45 3.64 17.01
CA THR A 70 12.30 2.25 17.42
C THR A 70 13.61 1.47 17.29
N GLY A 71 13.76 0.43 18.12
CA GLY A 71 14.92 -0.44 18.12
C GLY A 71 15.03 -1.35 16.87
N GLU A 72 16.14 -2.09 16.79
CA GLU A 72 16.45 -2.95 15.63
C GLU A 72 15.45 -4.07 15.44
N ALA A 73 15.02 -4.73 16.52
CA ALA A 73 14.02 -5.79 16.45
C ALA A 73 12.70 -5.31 15.83
N SER A 74 12.23 -4.12 16.20
CA SER A 74 11.04 -3.52 15.60
C SER A 74 11.24 -3.18 14.11
N ARG A 75 12.43 -2.71 13.74
CA ARG A 75 12.75 -2.45 12.33
C ARG A 75 12.81 -3.73 11.50
N MET A 76 13.29 -4.84 12.08
CA MET A 76 13.27 -6.15 11.44
C MET A 76 11.83 -6.61 11.19
N GLU A 77 10.93 -6.43 12.16
CA GLU A 77 9.51 -6.76 11.99
C GLU A 77 8.84 -5.95 10.88
N VAL A 78 9.22 -4.68 10.71
CA VAL A 78 8.78 -3.87 9.57
C VAL A 78 9.23 -4.46 8.23
N GLN A 79 10.43 -5.04 8.15
CA GLN A 79 10.88 -5.72 6.93
C GLN A 79 10.07 -6.98 6.64
N ARG A 80 9.73 -7.76 7.67
CA ARG A 80 8.86 -8.94 7.57
C ARG A 80 7.44 -8.55 7.11
N LEU A 81 6.88 -7.48 7.67
CA LEU A 81 5.59 -6.94 7.22
C LEU A 81 5.63 -6.52 5.74
N ARG A 82 6.67 -5.81 5.31
CA ARG A 82 6.83 -5.44 3.89
C ARG A 82 6.89 -6.66 2.99
N HIS A 83 7.61 -7.69 3.38
CA HIS A 83 7.70 -8.94 2.62
C HIS A 83 6.34 -9.65 2.50
N ARG A 84 5.51 -9.59 3.55
CA ARG A 84 4.18 -10.24 3.59
C ARG A 84 3.09 -9.45 2.87
N CYS A 85 3.25 -8.14 2.70
CA CYS A 85 2.25 -7.27 2.10
C CYS A 85 2.45 -7.16 0.59
N MET A 86 1.35 -7.10 -0.17
CA MET A 86 1.37 -6.91 -1.63
C MET A 86 1.73 -5.47 -2.02
N GLY A 87 1.40 -4.49 -1.19
CA GLY A 87 1.67 -3.08 -1.43
C GLY A 87 2.10 -2.35 -0.17
N ILE A 88 2.91 -1.31 -0.34
CA ILE A 88 3.25 -0.31 0.68
C ILE A 88 2.84 1.06 0.20
N MET A 89 2.03 1.76 0.99
CA MET A 89 1.52 3.08 0.63
C MET A 89 2.06 4.15 1.56
N VAL A 90 2.48 5.27 0.98
CA VAL A 90 2.91 6.47 1.72
C VAL A 90 2.38 7.74 1.05
N GLY A 91 2.22 8.80 1.82
CA GLY A 91 2.00 10.13 1.26
C GLY A 91 3.29 10.75 0.73
N ILE A 92 3.16 11.70 -0.21
CA ILE A 92 4.29 12.42 -0.79
C ILE A 92 5.17 13.12 0.26
N GLY A 93 4.61 13.55 1.38
CA GLY A 93 5.38 14.15 2.48
C GLY A 93 6.49 13.24 3.01
N THR A 94 6.25 11.93 3.09
CA THR A 94 7.26 10.95 3.49
C THR A 94 8.40 10.84 2.47
N VAL A 95 8.08 10.91 1.18
CA VAL A 95 9.11 10.87 0.12
C VAL A 95 9.97 12.12 0.15
N LEU A 96 9.35 13.29 0.31
CA LEU A 96 10.06 14.57 0.38
C LEU A 96 10.94 14.71 1.63
N ALA A 97 10.53 14.10 2.75
CA ALA A 97 11.28 14.22 4.01
C ALA A 97 12.41 13.18 4.12
N ASP A 98 12.18 11.95 3.68
CA ASP A 98 13.06 10.82 4.00
C ASP A 98 13.74 10.20 2.78
N ASP A 99 13.31 10.52 1.56
CA ASP A 99 13.70 9.86 0.30
C ASP A 99 13.86 8.33 0.45
N PRO A 100 12.79 7.61 0.85
CA PRO A 100 12.90 6.23 1.24
C PRO A 100 12.86 5.29 0.04
N MET A 101 13.57 4.16 0.10
CA MET A 101 13.48 3.11 -0.92
C MET A 101 12.17 2.31 -0.88
N LEU A 102 11.55 2.17 0.28
CA LEU A 102 10.34 1.37 0.55
C LEU A 102 10.41 -0.10 0.09
N ASN A 103 11.60 -0.64 -0.09
CA ASN A 103 11.86 -2.03 -0.46
C ASN A 103 12.05 -2.94 0.76
N VAL A 104 12.07 -4.24 0.52
CA VAL A 104 12.49 -5.26 1.49
C VAL A 104 14.01 -5.39 1.45
N ARG A 105 14.63 -5.46 2.65
CA ARG A 105 16.08 -5.58 2.84
C ARG A 105 16.46 -6.90 3.51
N LEU A 106 15.58 -7.91 3.45
CA LEU A 106 15.88 -9.28 3.85
C LEU A 106 16.63 -9.99 2.71
N SER A 107 17.48 -10.95 3.06
CA SER A 107 18.25 -11.74 2.10
C SER A 107 17.35 -12.47 1.08
N GLU A 108 16.21 -12.95 1.56
CA GLU A 108 15.19 -13.61 0.75
C GLU A 108 13.87 -12.88 0.98
N GLY A 109 13.43 -12.06 0.03
CA GLY A 109 12.18 -11.35 0.21
C GLY A 109 11.72 -10.61 -1.05
N ASN A 110 10.43 -10.71 -1.33
CA ASN A 110 9.79 -9.95 -2.38
C ASN A 110 9.41 -8.56 -1.86
N SER A 111 9.78 -7.53 -2.62
CA SER A 111 9.38 -6.18 -2.32
C SER A 111 7.93 -5.93 -2.75
N PRO A 112 7.14 -5.21 -1.94
CA PRO A 112 5.77 -4.85 -2.29
C PRO A 112 5.73 -3.81 -3.41
N VAL A 113 4.60 -3.67 -4.07
CA VAL A 113 4.33 -2.52 -4.95
C VAL A 113 4.35 -1.25 -4.11
N ARG A 114 5.15 -0.28 -4.52
CA ARG A 114 5.26 1.02 -3.85
C ARG A 114 4.18 1.95 -4.37
N ILE A 115 3.35 2.49 -3.49
CA ILE A 115 2.23 3.36 -3.84
C ILE A 115 2.43 4.70 -3.15
N ILE A 116 2.55 5.77 -3.93
CA ILE A 116 2.75 7.12 -3.43
C ILE A 116 1.49 7.95 -3.72
N CYS A 117 0.85 8.45 -2.66
CA CYS A 117 -0.26 9.38 -2.78
C CYS A 117 0.27 10.80 -2.93
N ASP A 118 0.23 11.33 -4.15
CA ASP A 118 0.76 12.65 -4.50
C ASP A 118 -0.22 13.45 -5.36
N SER A 119 -1.22 14.03 -4.74
CA SER A 119 -2.32 14.74 -5.41
C SER A 119 -1.84 15.78 -6.44
N HIS A 120 -0.68 16.37 -6.24
CA HIS A 120 -0.17 17.48 -7.05
C HIS A 120 1.10 17.16 -7.85
N LEU A 121 1.47 15.87 -7.95
CA LEU A 121 2.69 15.43 -8.65
C LEU A 121 3.96 16.17 -8.18
N ARG A 122 4.15 16.30 -6.86
CA ARG A 122 5.32 16.97 -6.26
C ARG A 122 6.56 16.08 -6.18
N ILE A 123 6.42 14.77 -6.43
CA ILE A 123 7.50 13.79 -6.32
C ILE A 123 8.72 14.23 -7.15
N PRO A 124 9.94 14.28 -6.58
CA PRO A 124 11.14 14.55 -7.33
C PRO A 124 11.48 13.38 -8.27
N LEU A 125 11.85 13.69 -9.51
CA LEU A 125 12.23 12.67 -10.50
C LEU A 125 13.54 11.96 -10.13
N ASP A 126 14.40 12.61 -9.37
CA ASP A 126 15.68 12.11 -8.85
C ASP A 126 15.55 11.34 -7.53
N SER A 127 14.34 11.25 -6.96
CA SER A 127 14.11 10.45 -5.74
C SER A 127 14.46 8.98 -5.94
N GLN A 128 14.94 8.31 -4.89
CA GLN A 128 15.29 6.89 -4.92
C GLN A 128 14.11 6.01 -5.43
N ILE A 129 12.88 6.38 -5.09
CA ILE A 129 11.68 5.69 -5.54
C ILE A 129 11.57 5.75 -7.07
N CYS A 130 11.75 6.92 -7.69
CA CYS A 130 11.67 7.08 -9.13
C CYS A 130 12.84 6.40 -9.85
N GLN A 131 14.06 6.59 -9.37
CA GLN A 131 15.26 6.03 -9.98
C GLN A 131 15.32 4.50 -9.97
N THR A 132 14.62 3.88 -9.02
CA THR A 132 14.57 2.41 -8.89
C THR A 132 13.23 1.81 -9.33
N ALA A 133 12.38 2.57 -10.04
CA ALA A 133 11.05 2.11 -10.42
C ALA A 133 11.06 0.94 -11.42
N LYS A 134 12.08 0.82 -12.25
CA LYS A 134 12.26 -0.33 -13.15
C LYS A 134 12.57 -1.63 -12.40
N GLN A 135 13.18 -1.53 -11.22
CA GLN A 135 13.50 -2.68 -10.38
C GLN A 135 12.36 -3.03 -9.41
N TYR A 136 11.71 -2.01 -8.87
CA TYR A 136 10.62 -2.17 -7.88
C TYR A 136 9.34 -1.52 -8.41
N PRO A 137 8.27 -2.29 -8.65
CA PRO A 137 7.02 -1.75 -9.17
C PRO A 137 6.55 -0.55 -8.34
N THR A 138 6.28 0.56 -9.02
CA THR A 138 5.96 1.84 -8.38
C THR A 138 4.75 2.49 -9.04
N VAL A 139 3.83 2.96 -8.23
CA VAL A 139 2.63 3.69 -8.64
C VAL A 139 2.61 5.03 -7.94
N VAL A 140 2.38 6.10 -8.67
CA VAL A 140 2.09 7.43 -8.13
C VAL A 140 0.63 7.75 -8.43
N ALA A 141 -0.20 7.78 -7.39
CA ALA A 141 -1.60 8.17 -7.49
C ALA A 141 -1.70 9.70 -7.40
N TYR A 142 -2.28 10.33 -8.41
CA TYR A 142 -2.42 11.78 -8.47
C TYR A 142 -3.84 12.19 -8.87
N VAL A 143 -4.19 13.44 -8.59
CA VAL A 143 -5.47 14.04 -8.99
C VAL A 143 -5.25 14.79 -10.31
N PRO A 144 -5.92 14.41 -11.40
CA PRO A 144 -5.91 15.20 -12.63
C PRO A 144 -6.61 16.54 -12.39
N GLU A 145 -6.19 17.59 -13.07
CA GLU A 145 -6.90 18.86 -13.00
C GLU A 145 -8.30 18.75 -13.63
N ARG A 146 -9.25 19.47 -13.03
CA ARG A 146 -10.61 19.53 -13.59
C ARG A 146 -10.61 20.50 -14.76
N GLU A 147 -11.25 20.12 -15.85
CA GLU A 147 -11.40 20.96 -17.06
C GLU A 147 -11.91 22.38 -16.76
N SER A 148 -12.70 22.54 -15.69
CA SER A 148 -13.24 23.83 -15.25
C SER A 148 -12.20 24.77 -14.58
N CYS A 149 -11.02 24.26 -14.22
CA CYS A 149 -9.96 25.03 -13.56
C CYS A 149 -8.79 25.37 -14.50
N ILE A 150 -8.89 25.05 -15.79
CA ILE A 150 -7.85 25.33 -16.79
C ILE A 150 -7.81 26.85 -17.06
N LYS A 151 -7.21 27.60 -16.12
CA LYS A 151 -6.85 29.02 -16.33
C LYS A 151 -5.43 29.21 -16.84
N ASP A 152 -4.57 28.19 -16.73
CA ASP A 152 -3.18 28.23 -17.18
C ASP A 152 -2.83 26.97 -17.97
N SER A 153 -2.87 27.08 -19.29
CA SER A 153 -2.41 26.03 -20.23
C SER A 153 -0.95 25.57 -19.96
N CYS A 154 -0.14 26.42 -19.36
CA CYS A 154 1.24 26.10 -19.01
C CYS A 154 1.35 25.06 -17.86
N GLN A 155 0.47 25.09 -16.88
CA GLN A 155 0.52 24.15 -15.75
C GLN A 155 0.12 22.74 -16.19
N GLU A 156 -0.86 22.61 -17.07
CA GLU A 156 -1.29 21.32 -17.60
C GLU A 156 -0.20 20.67 -18.46
N VAL A 157 0.45 21.44 -19.33
CA VAL A 157 1.59 20.98 -20.13
C VAL A 157 2.72 20.48 -19.23
N TYR A 158 3.07 21.23 -18.17
CA TYR A 158 4.10 20.81 -17.22
C TYR A 158 3.75 19.50 -16.49
N ARG A 159 2.49 19.32 -16.09
CA ARG A 159 2.04 18.07 -15.42
C ARG A 159 2.08 16.89 -16.39
N GLN A 160 1.64 17.08 -17.61
CA GLN A 160 1.68 16.06 -18.65
C GLN A 160 3.13 15.62 -18.95
N GLU A 161 4.03 16.61 -19.10
CA GLU A 161 5.46 16.32 -19.25
C GLU A 161 6.04 15.54 -18.06
N LYS A 162 5.62 15.89 -16.83
CA LYS A 162 6.07 15.20 -15.63
C LYS A 162 5.56 13.77 -15.59
N VAL A 163 4.30 13.52 -15.97
CA VAL A 163 3.75 12.16 -16.10
C VAL A 163 4.58 11.35 -17.11
N CYS A 164 4.86 11.90 -18.31
CA CYS A 164 5.69 11.23 -19.31
C CYS A 164 7.09 10.88 -18.75
N LYS A 165 7.73 11.81 -18.03
CA LYS A 165 9.04 11.58 -17.41
C LYS A 165 9.00 10.48 -16.35
N LEU A 166 7.94 10.43 -15.52
CA LEU A 166 7.73 9.38 -14.53
C LEU A 166 7.57 8.01 -15.22
N GLU A 167 6.79 7.93 -16.29
CA GLU A 167 6.58 6.71 -17.05
C GLU A 167 7.86 6.22 -17.73
N GLN A 168 8.69 7.11 -18.27
CA GLN A 168 10.02 6.78 -18.80
C GLN A 168 10.96 6.16 -17.75
N LEU A 169 10.84 6.59 -16.49
CA LEU A 169 11.56 6.01 -15.36
C LEU A 169 10.97 4.65 -14.90
N GLY A 170 9.81 4.23 -15.43
CA GLY A 170 9.14 3.00 -15.05
C GLY A 170 8.12 3.17 -13.91
N VAL A 171 7.79 4.40 -13.53
CA VAL A 171 6.72 4.71 -12.57
C VAL A 171 5.38 4.72 -13.29
N ARG A 172 4.41 3.97 -12.78
CA ARG A 172 3.02 4.06 -13.27
C ARG A 172 2.34 5.27 -12.66
N ALA A 173 2.05 6.29 -13.44
CA ALA A 173 1.22 7.40 -13.03
C ALA A 173 -0.27 7.00 -13.12
N LEU A 174 -0.98 7.04 -12.00
CA LEU A 174 -2.38 6.63 -11.89
C LEU A 174 -3.24 7.84 -11.56
N PRO A 175 -4.04 8.34 -12.52
CA PRO A 175 -5.02 9.37 -12.23
C PRO A 175 -6.15 8.78 -11.38
N VAL A 176 -6.52 9.48 -10.31
CA VAL A 176 -7.59 9.06 -9.40
C VAL A 176 -8.51 10.24 -9.11
N SER A 177 -9.75 9.92 -8.71
CA SER A 177 -10.70 10.95 -8.28
C SER A 177 -10.18 11.71 -7.07
N ASP A 178 -10.55 12.99 -6.98
CA ASP A 178 -10.25 13.81 -5.82
C ASP A 178 -11.38 13.82 -4.80
N ARG A 179 -10.98 14.02 -3.54
CA ARG A 179 -11.86 14.43 -2.46
C ARG A 179 -11.21 15.61 -1.74
N ASN A 180 -11.83 16.78 -1.85
CA ASN A 180 -11.29 18.02 -1.29
C ASN A 180 -9.86 18.35 -1.77
N GLY A 181 -9.56 18.11 -3.05
CA GLY A 181 -8.25 18.35 -3.65
C GLY A 181 -7.17 17.32 -3.31
N GLN A 182 -7.54 16.19 -2.68
CA GLN A 182 -6.64 15.09 -2.36
C GLN A 182 -7.09 13.79 -3.01
N VAL A 183 -6.16 12.86 -3.19
CA VAL A 183 -6.42 11.50 -3.68
C VAL A 183 -7.52 10.83 -2.85
N ASP A 184 -8.61 10.38 -3.49
CA ASP A 184 -9.67 9.62 -2.83
C ASP A 184 -9.27 8.14 -2.75
N LEU A 185 -8.94 7.66 -1.54
CA LEU A 185 -8.54 6.27 -1.28
C LEU A 185 -9.72 5.29 -1.18
N ARG A 186 -10.96 5.73 -1.40
CA ARG A 186 -12.16 4.87 -1.30
C ARG A 186 -12.64 4.35 -2.64
N LYS A 187 -12.05 4.81 -3.71
CA LYS A 187 -12.27 4.35 -5.08
C LYS A 187 -11.00 3.76 -5.61
#